data_df39e713c07720b2e2fa8b7d746da380
#
_entry.id   df39e713c07720b2e2fa8b7d746da380
#
_cell.length_a   1.000
_cell.length_b   1.000
_cell.length_c   1.000
_cell.angle_alpha   90.00
_cell.angle_beta   90.00
_cell.angle_gamma   90.00
#
_symmetry.space_group_name_H-M   'P 1'
#
loop_
_entity.id
_entity.type
_entity.pdbx_description
1 polymer ?
#
loop_
_entity_poly.entity_id
_entity_poly.type
_entity_poly.pdbx_seq_one_letter_code
_entity_poly.pdbx_strand_id
1 'polypeptide(L)'
;GTEIPDWFSFPEVLEELRKTLPPLSKRGFTIFFTGLSGSGKSTIANAVLTKLMELGGRPVTLLDGDIVRKNLSSELGFSKEHRDLNIRRIGYVASEITKNGGIAICAPIAPYSKTRLSVRNEISQYGSFVEIHISTAIEVCEKRDRKGLYKLARQGKIEAFTGVSDPYEVPEEPELRLDTENATVDHCAQQIILKLQGLGLIKSAF
;
A
#
# COMPACT_ATOMS: atom_id res chain seq x y z
N GLY A 1 15.49 -14.98 3.93
CA GLY A 1 16.76 -15.25 4.54
C GLY A 1 17.15 -16.70 4.40
N THR A 2 18.30 -16.96 3.85
CA THR A 2 18.95 -18.25 3.87
C THR A 2 19.20 -18.67 5.32
N GLU A 3 19.00 -19.95 5.66
CA GLU A 3 19.43 -20.47 6.95
C GLU A 3 20.94 -20.29 7.09
N ILE A 4 21.36 -19.77 8.24
CA ILE A 4 22.78 -19.63 8.57
C ILE A 4 23.28 -21.03 8.92
N PRO A 5 24.33 -21.56 8.26
CA PRO A 5 24.86 -22.88 8.56
C PRO A 5 25.35 -22.98 10.01
N ASP A 6 25.17 -24.14 10.65
CA ASP A 6 25.52 -24.35 12.08
C ASP A 6 27.01 -24.14 12.39
N TRP A 7 27.88 -24.26 11.38
CA TRP A 7 29.31 -24.00 11.50
C TRP A 7 29.67 -22.50 11.48
N PHE A 8 28.75 -21.59 11.16
CA PHE A 8 29.03 -20.16 11.01
C PHE A 8 29.20 -19.46 12.36
N SER A 9 28.51 -19.89 13.40
CA SER A 9 28.55 -19.27 14.72
C SER A 9 28.06 -20.23 15.81
N PHE A 10 28.26 -19.86 17.09
CA PHE A 10 27.74 -20.63 18.22
C PHE A 10 26.21 -20.63 18.22
N PRO A 11 25.54 -21.73 18.67
CA PRO A 11 24.08 -21.86 18.69
C PRO A 11 23.39 -20.72 19.42
N GLU A 12 23.94 -20.25 20.55
CA GLU A 12 23.39 -19.16 21.35
C GLU A 12 23.42 -17.84 20.58
N VAL A 13 24.45 -17.57 19.82
CA VAL A 13 24.58 -16.37 18.94
C VAL A 13 23.59 -16.45 17.80
N LEU A 14 23.42 -17.62 17.19
CA LEU A 14 22.41 -17.83 16.14
C LEU A 14 20.99 -17.62 16.65
N GLU A 15 20.71 -18.10 17.87
CA GLU A 15 19.40 -17.88 18.50
C GLU A 15 19.13 -16.39 18.77
N GLU A 16 20.11 -15.66 19.27
CA GLU A 16 19.97 -14.22 19.52
C GLU A 16 19.85 -13.42 18.21
N LEU A 17 20.63 -13.78 17.18
CA LEU A 17 20.49 -13.18 15.85
C LEU A 17 19.12 -13.46 15.24
N ARG A 18 18.56 -14.64 15.43
CA ARG A 18 17.19 -14.97 14.96
C ARG A 18 16.11 -14.17 15.68
N LYS A 19 16.32 -13.78 16.95
CA LYS A 19 15.40 -12.91 17.72
C LYS A 19 15.51 -11.47 17.26
N THR A 20 16.72 -10.95 17.09
CA THR A 20 16.98 -9.54 16.75
C THR A 20 16.81 -9.26 15.26
N LEU A 21 17.13 -10.22 14.38
CA LEU A 21 17.03 -10.11 12.93
C LEU A 21 16.18 -11.25 12.34
N PRO A 22 14.85 -11.25 12.61
CA PRO A 22 13.99 -12.30 12.10
C PRO A 22 14.00 -12.32 10.56
N PRO A 23 13.76 -13.48 9.92
CA PRO A 23 13.71 -13.61 8.47
C PRO A 23 12.63 -12.67 7.89
N LEU A 24 12.80 -12.23 6.64
CA LEU A 24 11.88 -11.28 5.98
C LEU A 24 10.42 -11.69 6.09
N SER A 25 10.13 -12.99 5.97
CA SER A 25 8.78 -13.54 6.11
C SER A 25 8.16 -13.39 7.51
N LYS A 26 8.93 -12.99 8.51
CA LYS A 26 8.45 -12.69 9.88
C LYS A 26 8.49 -11.20 10.22
N ARG A 27 9.15 -10.37 9.39
CA ARG A 27 9.18 -8.92 9.60
C ARG A 27 7.89 -8.28 9.10
N GLY A 28 7.48 -7.19 9.74
CA GLY A 28 6.38 -6.38 9.24
C GLY A 28 6.68 -5.77 7.86
N PHE A 29 5.65 -5.49 7.10
CA PHE A 29 5.77 -4.77 5.84
C PHE A 29 4.49 -3.98 5.54
N THR A 30 4.64 -3.00 4.64
CA THR A 30 3.54 -2.19 4.15
C THR A 30 3.32 -2.43 2.66
N ILE A 31 2.07 -2.69 2.26
CA ILE A 31 1.58 -2.62 0.89
C ILE A 31 0.95 -1.24 0.72
N PHE A 32 1.53 -0.43 -0.16
CA PHE A 32 1.08 0.94 -0.37
C PHE A 32 0.53 1.12 -1.79
N PHE A 33 -0.79 1.16 -1.89
CA PHE A 33 -1.46 1.43 -3.16
C PHE A 33 -1.43 2.92 -3.51
N THR A 34 -1.27 3.21 -4.79
CA THR A 34 -1.46 4.54 -5.36
C THR A 34 -2.19 4.43 -6.70
N GLY A 35 -2.88 5.48 -7.12
CA GLY A 35 -3.66 5.52 -8.36
C GLY A 35 -4.87 6.44 -8.25
N LEU A 36 -5.50 6.73 -9.37
CA LEU A 36 -6.64 7.64 -9.48
C LEU A 36 -7.88 7.18 -8.67
N SER A 37 -8.78 8.09 -8.36
CA SER A 37 -10.09 7.75 -7.83
C SER A 37 -10.81 6.81 -8.82
N GLY A 38 -11.54 5.81 -8.33
CA GLY A 38 -12.22 4.84 -9.23
C GLY A 38 -11.32 3.80 -9.90
N SER A 39 -9.99 3.82 -9.70
CA SER A 39 -9.07 2.85 -10.32
C SER A 39 -9.16 1.43 -9.75
N GLY A 40 -9.85 1.20 -8.64
CA GLY A 40 -10.04 -0.14 -8.04
C GLY A 40 -9.20 -0.44 -6.81
N LYS A 41 -8.39 0.51 -6.30
CA LYS A 41 -7.51 0.32 -5.12
C LYS A 41 -8.17 -0.34 -3.93
N SER A 42 -9.24 0.25 -3.40
CA SER A 42 -9.93 -0.28 -2.21
C SER A 42 -10.50 -1.69 -2.43
N THR A 43 -11.00 -1.97 -3.63
CA THR A 43 -11.54 -3.30 -3.96
C THR A 43 -10.44 -4.35 -3.98
N ILE A 44 -9.29 -4.05 -4.62
CA ILE A 44 -8.14 -4.96 -4.66
C ILE A 44 -7.51 -5.08 -3.27
N ALA A 45 -7.38 -3.97 -2.52
CA ALA A 45 -6.84 -3.97 -1.16
C ALA A 45 -7.65 -4.88 -0.23
N ASN A 46 -8.99 -4.87 -0.32
CA ASN A 46 -9.85 -5.78 0.43
C ASN A 46 -9.64 -7.25 0.02
N ALA A 47 -9.51 -7.55 -1.27
CA ALA A 47 -9.23 -8.91 -1.73
C ALA A 47 -7.85 -9.41 -1.25
N VAL A 48 -6.83 -8.54 -1.26
CA VAL A 48 -5.50 -8.84 -0.70
C VAL A 48 -5.57 -9.06 0.81
N LEU A 49 -6.33 -8.21 1.53
CA LEU A 49 -6.59 -8.38 2.97
C LEU A 49 -7.12 -9.78 3.27
N THR A 50 -8.18 -10.21 2.56
CA THR A 50 -8.79 -11.54 2.74
C THR A 50 -7.75 -12.64 2.52
N LYS A 51 -7.02 -12.61 1.40
CA LYS A 51 -5.98 -13.61 1.09
C LYS A 51 -4.87 -13.65 2.16
N LEU A 52 -4.42 -12.51 2.67
CA LEU A 52 -3.40 -12.46 3.73
C LEU A 52 -3.92 -12.94 5.08
N MET A 53 -5.18 -12.69 5.39
CA MET A 53 -5.82 -13.23 6.60
C MET A 53 -5.98 -14.75 6.53
N GLU A 54 -6.32 -15.31 5.37
CA GLU A 54 -6.39 -16.76 5.12
C GLU A 54 -5.02 -17.45 5.27
N LEU A 55 -3.94 -16.79 4.83
CA LEU A 55 -2.58 -17.28 5.04
C LEU A 55 -2.17 -17.29 6.52
N GLY A 56 -2.77 -16.44 7.33
CA GLY A 56 -2.52 -16.35 8.77
C GLY A 56 -1.12 -15.85 9.14
N GLY A 57 -0.77 -16.03 10.40
CA GLY A 57 0.59 -15.83 10.94
C GLY A 57 0.94 -14.41 11.39
N ARG A 58 0.26 -13.37 10.88
CA ARG A 58 0.50 -11.97 11.30
C ARG A 58 -0.78 -11.13 11.25
N PRO A 59 -0.93 -10.14 12.14
CA PRO A 59 -2.04 -9.19 12.06
C PRO A 59 -1.93 -8.36 10.77
N VAL A 60 -3.07 -8.18 10.09
CA VAL A 60 -3.19 -7.36 8.88
C VAL A 60 -4.14 -6.21 9.15
N THR A 61 -3.73 -4.99 8.85
CA THR A 61 -4.54 -3.78 9.04
C THR A 61 -4.73 -3.07 7.70
N LEU A 62 -5.99 -2.83 7.32
CA LEU A 62 -6.34 -2.03 6.15
C LEU A 62 -6.53 -0.57 6.54
N LEU A 63 -5.72 0.30 5.95
CA LEU A 63 -5.80 1.76 6.03
C LEU A 63 -6.41 2.30 4.73
N ASP A 64 -7.72 2.11 4.56
CA ASP A 64 -8.45 2.67 3.43
C ASP A 64 -8.54 4.19 3.53
N GLY A 65 -8.33 4.89 2.41
CA GLY A 65 -8.25 6.35 2.39
C GLY A 65 -9.48 7.06 2.92
N ASP A 66 -10.69 6.53 2.69
CA ASP A 66 -11.93 7.13 3.18
C ASP A 66 -12.11 6.90 4.69
N ILE A 67 -11.77 5.70 5.19
CA ILE A 67 -11.84 5.36 6.62
C ILE A 67 -10.83 6.17 7.40
N VAL A 68 -9.59 6.26 6.91
CA VAL A 68 -8.54 7.06 7.55
C VAL A 68 -8.93 8.54 7.58
N ARG A 69 -9.45 9.07 6.47
CA ARG A 69 -9.89 10.47 6.44
C ARG A 69 -10.98 10.75 7.48
N LYS A 70 -11.94 9.84 7.64
CA LYS A 70 -13.01 9.98 8.63
C LYS A 70 -12.48 9.95 10.08
N ASN A 71 -11.51 9.10 10.38
CA ASN A 71 -11.10 8.84 11.76
C ASN A 71 -9.83 9.60 12.20
N LEU A 72 -8.88 9.85 11.28
CA LEU A 72 -7.59 10.47 11.60
C LEU A 72 -7.40 11.85 10.94
N SER A 73 -8.23 12.22 9.98
CA SER A 73 -8.02 13.41 9.15
C SER A 73 -9.35 14.08 8.78
N SER A 74 -10.34 14.00 9.66
CA SER A 74 -11.70 14.54 9.40
C SER A 74 -11.70 16.06 9.26
N GLU A 75 -10.74 16.76 9.87
CA GLU A 75 -10.58 18.21 9.78
C GLU A 75 -9.89 18.66 8.49
N LEU A 76 -9.29 17.74 7.72
CA LEU A 76 -8.52 18.08 6.52
C LEU A 76 -9.43 18.25 5.30
N GLY A 77 -9.24 19.34 4.56
CA GLY A 77 -9.82 19.54 3.23
C GLY A 77 -9.07 18.79 2.13
N PHE A 78 -9.18 19.30 0.89
CA PHE A 78 -8.60 18.66 -0.30
C PHE A 78 -7.46 19.49 -0.94
N SER A 79 -6.93 20.52 -0.26
CA SER A 79 -5.75 21.22 -0.74
C SER A 79 -4.55 20.27 -0.84
N LYS A 80 -3.53 20.66 -1.58
CA LYS A 80 -2.30 19.87 -1.73
C LYS A 80 -1.69 19.54 -0.37
N GLU A 81 -1.58 20.56 0.51
CA GLU A 81 -1.00 20.44 1.85
C GLU A 81 -1.80 19.46 2.70
N HIS A 82 -3.12 19.54 2.66
CA HIS A 82 -4.01 18.65 3.40
C HIS A 82 -3.93 17.21 2.89
N ARG A 83 -3.82 17.01 1.57
CA ARG A 83 -3.59 15.68 1.00
C ARG A 83 -2.25 15.11 1.43
N ASP A 84 -1.17 15.91 1.37
CA ASP A 84 0.14 15.49 1.81
C ASP A 84 0.16 15.14 3.30
N LEU A 85 -0.47 15.95 4.14
CA LEU A 85 -0.59 15.67 5.56
C LEU A 85 -1.35 14.37 5.83
N ASN A 86 -2.46 14.14 5.13
CA ASN A 86 -3.22 12.90 5.24
C ASN A 86 -2.38 11.67 4.86
N ILE A 87 -1.59 11.75 3.78
CA ILE A 87 -0.71 10.65 3.35
C ILE A 87 0.40 10.39 4.38
N ARG A 88 0.99 11.43 4.96
CA ARG A 88 1.99 11.29 6.04
C ARG A 88 1.41 10.65 7.29
N ARG A 89 0.18 10.99 7.69
CA ARG A 89 -0.52 10.35 8.81
C ARG A 89 -0.76 8.86 8.55
N ILE A 90 -1.20 8.51 7.33
CA ILE A 90 -1.31 7.11 6.91
C ILE A 90 0.05 6.41 7.00
N GLY A 91 1.10 7.05 6.50
CA GLY A 91 2.47 6.55 6.53
C GLY A 91 2.95 6.28 7.96
N TYR A 92 2.74 7.23 8.87
CA TYR A 92 3.09 7.07 10.28
C TYR A 92 2.37 5.87 10.93
N VAL A 93 1.06 5.74 10.75
CA VAL A 93 0.32 4.59 11.28
C VAL A 93 0.82 3.27 10.68
N ALA A 94 1.09 3.26 9.37
CA ALA A 94 1.64 2.09 8.69
C ALA A 94 3.06 1.75 9.17
N SER A 95 3.90 2.74 9.48
CA SER A 95 5.25 2.53 10.02
C SER A 95 5.20 1.86 11.39
N GLU A 96 4.30 2.29 12.28
CA GLU A 96 4.11 1.67 13.60
C GLU A 96 3.58 0.23 13.50
N ILE A 97 2.65 -0.06 12.58
CA ILE A 97 2.20 -1.43 12.31
C ILE A 97 3.36 -2.30 11.81
N THR A 98 4.13 -1.79 10.85
CA THR A 98 5.29 -2.49 10.26
C THR A 98 6.38 -2.75 11.30
N LYS A 99 6.72 -1.76 12.11
CA LYS A 99 7.69 -1.86 13.21
C LYS A 99 7.34 -2.95 14.22
N ASN A 100 6.05 -3.14 14.48
CA ASN A 100 5.54 -4.16 15.39
C ASN A 100 5.27 -5.52 14.73
N GLY A 101 5.82 -5.77 13.52
CA GLY A 101 5.73 -7.06 12.83
C GLY A 101 4.43 -7.30 12.08
N GLY A 102 3.48 -6.36 12.11
CA GLY A 102 2.22 -6.44 11.38
C GLY A 102 2.34 -6.15 9.89
N ILE A 103 1.24 -6.35 9.18
CA ILE A 103 1.09 -6.01 7.75
C ILE A 103 0.14 -4.82 7.64
N ALA A 104 0.61 -3.70 7.09
CA ALA A 104 -0.25 -2.57 6.76
C ALA A 104 -0.60 -2.60 5.27
N ILE A 105 -1.88 -2.43 4.95
CA ILE A 105 -2.38 -2.23 3.57
C ILE A 105 -2.93 -0.82 3.49
N CYS A 106 -2.25 0.08 2.79
CA CYS A 106 -2.66 1.47 2.61
C CYS A 106 -3.27 1.65 1.21
N ALA A 107 -4.49 2.19 1.11
CA ALA A 107 -5.18 2.37 -0.16
C ALA A 107 -5.59 3.83 -0.47
N PRO A 108 -4.69 4.83 -0.30
CA PRO A 108 -4.95 6.21 -0.68
C PRO A 108 -4.75 6.44 -2.19
N ILE A 109 -5.08 7.64 -2.67
CA ILE A 109 -4.69 8.11 -4.00
C ILE A 109 -3.19 8.39 -4.05
N ALA A 110 -2.64 9.09 -3.05
CA ALA A 110 -1.23 9.48 -2.91
C ALA A 110 -0.63 10.07 -4.21
N PRO A 111 -1.12 11.23 -4.67
CA PRO A 111 -0.83 11.71 -6.02
C PRO A 111 0.61 12.20 -6.23
N TYR A 112 1.31 12.62 -5.18
CA TYR A 112 2.60 13.29 -5.30
C TYR A 112 3.77 12.36 -4.95
N SER A 113 4.75 12.25 -5.87
CA SER A 113 5.92 11.37 -5.74
C SER A 113 6.77 11.70 -4.51
N LYS A 114 6.97 12.99 -4.21
CA LYS A 114 7.72 13.44 -3.03
C LYS A 114 7.12 12.92 -1.73
N THR A 115 5.79 12.92 -1.61
CA THR A 115 5.10 12.45 -0.41
C THR A 115 5.15 10.93 -0.30
N ARG A 116 4.98 10.20 -1.43
CA ARG A 116 5.16 8.74 -1.46
C ARG A 116 6.58 8.34 -1.06
N LEU A 117 7.59 9.03 -1.60
CA LEU A 117 8.98 8.78 -1.25
C LEU A 117 9.27 9.04 0.23
N SER A 118 8.72 10.11 0.81
CA SER A 118 8.84 10.40 2.25
C SER A 118 8.28 9.27 3.11
N VAL A 119 7.09 8.76 2.76
CA VAL A 119 6.45 7.63 3.46
C VAL A 119 7.23 6.34 3.27
N ARG A 120 7.72 6.07 2.06
CA ARG A 120 8.61 4.93 1.78
C ARG A 120 9.84 4.96 2.68
N ASN A 121 10.53 6.09 2.74
CA ASN A 121 11.76 6.24 3.54
C ASN A 121 11.49 6.04 5.04
N GLU A 122 10.37 6.53 5.56
CA GLU A 122 9.95 6.34 6.95
C GLU A 122 9.71 4.86 7.27
N ILE A 123 8.89 4.18 6.47
CA ILE A 123 8.51 2.78 6.69
C ILE A 123 9.72 1.84 6.49
N SER A 124 10.59 2.13 5.52
CA SER A 124 11.75 1.30 5.19
C SER A 124 12.80 1.22 6.30
N GLN A 125 12.72 2.09 7.32
CA GLN A 125 13.55 1.98 8.53
C GLN A 125 13.16 0.78 9.40
N TYR A 126 11.94 0.30 9.29
CA TYR A 126 11.36 -0.74 10.18
C TYR A 126 11.04 -2.04 9.45
N GLY A 127 10.76 -1.98 8.16
CA GLY A 127 10.40 -3.15 7.37
C GLY A 127 10.28 -2.84 5.89
N SER A 128 9.72 -3.76 5.12
CA SER A 128 9.61 -3.59 3.68
C SER A 128 8.44 -2.69 3.28
N PHE A 129 8.67 -1.86 2.26
CA PHE A 129 7.64 -1.05 1.61
C PHE A 129 7.42 -1.57 0.19
N VAL A 130 6.19 -1.87 -0.17
CA VAL A 130 5.82 -2.40 -1.49
C VAL A 130 4.79 -1.47 -2.11
N GLU A 131 5.21 -0.67 -3.10
CA GLU A 131 4.33 0.26 -3.82
C GLU A 131 3.60 -0.47 -4.93
N ILE A 132 2.27 -0.38 -4.90
CA ILE A 132 1.40 -0.95 -5.94
C ILE A 132 0.72 0.19 -6.69
N HIS A 133 1.12 0.40 -7.93
CA HIS A 133 0.48 1.37 -8.80
C HIS A 133 -0.70 0.74 -9.53
N ILE A 134 -1.92 1.21 -9.24
CA ILE A 134 -3.11 0.88 -10.03
C ILE A 134 -3.19 1.89 -11.18
N SER A 135 -2.72 1.46 -12.36
CA SER A 135 -2.46 2.31 -13.53
C SER A 135 -3.65 2.45 -14.49
N THR A 136 -4.84 2.13 -14.02
CA THR A 136 -6.08 2.24 -14.81
C THR A 136 -6.25 3.65 -15.37
N ALA A 137 -6.51 3.75 -16.67
CA ALA A 137 -6.66 4.99 -17.40
C ALA A 137 -7.77 5.87 -16.82
N ILE A 138 -7.60 7.21 -16.92
CA ILE A 138 -8.55 8.16 -16.34
C ILE A 138 -9.94 8.04 -16.96
N GLU A 139 -10.01 7.75 -18.24
CA GLU A 139 -11.27 7.57 -18.98
C GLU A 139 -12.08 6.40 -18.39
N VAL A 140 -11.41 5.31 -18.03
CA VAL A 140 -12.03 4.15 -17.38
C VAL A 140 -12.47 4.51 -15.96
N CYS A 141 -11.65 5.26 -15.22
CA CYS A 141 -11.98 5.73 -13.87
C CYS A 141 -13.20 6.67 -13.90
N GLU A 142 -13.26 7.60 -14.86
CA GLU A 142 -14.40 8.52 -15.07
C GLU A 142 -15.67 7.77 -15.47
N LYS A 143 -15.56 6.78 -16.35
CA LYS A 143 -16.71 5.94 -16.75
C LYS A 143 -17.28 5.17 -15.55
N ARG A 144 -16.43 4.73 -14.64
CA ARG A 144 -16.85 4.05 -13.40
C ARG A 144 -17.52 5.00 -12.41
N ASP A 145 -16.95 6.15 -12.19
CA ASP A 145 -17.33 7.27 -11.30
C ASP A 145 -18.35 6.93 -10.19
N ARG A 146 -18.09 5.88 -9.42
CA ARG A 146 -19.01 5.32 -8.40
C ARG A 146 -19.49 6.33 -7.36
N LYS A 147 -18.71 7.39 -7.13
CA LYS A 147 -19.01 8.44 -6.14
C LYS A 147 -19.53 9.72 -6.79
N GLY A 148 -19.63 9.79 -8.12
CA GLY A 148 -20.01 10.99 -8.88
C GLY A 148 -19.00 12.13 -8.80
N LEU A 149 -17.78 11.87 -8.33
CA LEU A 149 -16.77 12.91 -8.07
C LEU A 149 -16.17 13.46 -9.37
N TYR A 150 -15.95 12.63 -10.39
CA TYR A 150 -15.47 13.09 -11.69
C TYR A 150 -16.49 14.02 -12.36
N LYS A 151 -17.75 13.66 -12.33
CA LYS A 151 -18.83 14.50 -12.85
C LYS A 151 -18.84 15.88 -12.18
N LEU A 152 -18.69 15.93 -10.85
CA LEU A 152 -18.64 17.18 -10.10
C LEU A 152 -17.36 17.99 -10.41
N ALA A 153 -16.21 17.31 -10.54
CA ALA A 153 -14.93 17.94 -10.88
C ALA A 153 -14.96 18.54 -12.29
N ARG A 154 -15.52 17.83 -13.28
CA ARG A 154 -15.68 18.35 -14.66
C ARG A 154 -16.65 19.53 -14.73
N GLN A 155 -17.60 19.63 -13.80
CA GLN A 155 -18.51 20.79 -13.66
C GLN A 155 -17.87 21.97 -12.88
N GLY A 156 -16.61 21.84 -12.46
CA GLY A 156 -15.94 22.86 -11.64
C GLY A 156 -16.45 22.98 -10.20
N LYS A 157 -17.24 22.02 -9.73
CA LYS A 157 -17.82 22.01 -8.36
C LYS A 157 -16.85 21.43 -7.31
N ILE A 158 -15.80 20.75 -7.75
CA ILE A 158 -14.70 20.28 -6.90
C ILE A 158 -13.42 20.87 -7.45
N GLU A 159 -12.79 21.69 -6.64
CA GLU A 159 -11.46 22.25 -6.94
C GLU A 159 -10.36 21.21 -6.66
N ALA A 160 -9.23 21.34 -7.37
CA ALA A 160 -8.03 20.54 -7.16
C ALA A 160 -8.29 19.02 -7.15
N PHE A 161 -9.14 18.51 -8.06
CA PHE A 161 -9.42 17.07 -8.15
C PHE A 161 -8.30 16.35 -8.91
N THR A 162 -7.68 15.37 -8.27
CA THR A 162 -6.56 14.60 -8.83
C THR A 162 -6.91 13.93 -10.16
N GLY A 163 -6.14 14.23 -11.19
CA GLY A 163 -6.33 13.72 -12.54
C GLY A 163 -7.24 14.59 -13.43
N VAL A 164 -7.93 15.60 -12.88
CA VAL A 164 -8.78 16.53 -13.65
C VAL A 164 -8.22 17.96 -13.60
N SER A 165 -8.19 18.57 -12.42
CA SER A 165 -7.70 19.92 -12.18
C SER A 165 -6.45 19.97 -11.32
N ASP A 166 -5.98 18.83 -10.85
CA ASP A 166 -4.74 18.67 -10.09
C ASP A 166 -3.97 17.44 -10.59
N PRO A 167 -2.63 17.48 -10.64
CA PRO A 167 -1.84 16.41 -11.24
C PRO A 167 -1.87 15.11 -10.40
N TYR A 168 -1.70 14.00 -11.08
CA TYR A 168 -1.28 12.73 -10.53
C TYR A 168 0.11 12.38 -11.07
N GLU A 169 1.10 12.36 -10.20
CA GLU A 169 2.47 12.02 -10.55
C GLU A 169 2.62 10.49 -10.54
N VAL A 170 2.74 9.92 -11.75
CA VAL A 170 2.86 8.46 -11.94
C VAL A 170 4.14 7.96 -11.26
N PRO A 171 4.09 6.86 -10.47
CA PRO A 171 5.30 6.25 -9.91
C PRO A 171 6.23 5.77 -11.03
N GLU A 172 7.51 6.09 -10.91
CA GLU A 172 8.51 5.66 -11.88
C GLU A 172 8.82 4.18 -11.73
N GLU A 173 9.13 3.73 -10.51
CA GLU A 173 9.56 2.37 -10.18
C GLU A 173 8.72 1.74 -9.05
N PRO A 174 7.40 1.52 -9.25
CA PRO A 174 6.61 0.78 -8.27
C PRO A 174 7.02 -0.70 -8.29
N GLU A 175 6.95 -1.39 -7.16
CA GLU A 175 7.22 -2.82 -7.10
C GLU A 175 6.27 -3.65 -7.96
N LEU A 176 5.05 -3.15 -8.17
CA LEU A 176 4.08 -3.75 -9.09
C LEU A 176 3.18 -2.68 -9.72
N ARG A 177 2.90 -2.82 -11.03
CA ARG A 177 1.94 -2.00 -11.77
C ARG A 177 0.81 -2.89 -12.26
N LEU A 178 -0.43 -2.49 -12.01
CA LEU A 178 -1.64 -3.23 -12.38
C LEU A 178 -2.64 -2.33 -13.08
N ASP A 179 -3.13 -2.76 -14.23
CA ASP A 179 -4.28 -2.16 -14.90
C ASP A 179 -5.51 -3.00 -14.58
N THR A 180 -6.61 -2.33 -14.21
CA THR A 180 -7.86 -2.98 -13.83
C THR A 180 -8.95 -2.88 -14.90
N GLU A 181 -8.62 -2.39 -16.08
CA GLU A 181 -9.61 -2.25 -17.16
C GLU A 181 -10.19 -3.61 -17.54
N ASN A 182 -9.31 -4.57 -17.85
CA ASN A 182 -9.67 -5.91 -18.32
C ASN A 182 -9.28 -7.02 -17.35
N ALA A 183 -8.82 -6.68 -16.12
CA ALA A 183 -8.41 -7.65 -15.12
C ALA A 183 -9.46 -7.83 -14.02
N THR A 184 -9.67 -9.07 -13.60
CA THR A 184 -10.53 -9.35 -12.45
C THR A 184 -9.84 -8.95 -11.14
N VAL A 185 -10.63 -8.66 -10.11
CA VAL A 185 -10.13 -8.32 -8.78
C VAL A 185 -9.26 -9.45 -8.22
N ASP A 186 -9.70 -10.70 -8.39
CA ASP A 186 -8.95 -11.87 -7.90
C ASP A 186 -7.62 -12.02 -8.62
N HIS A 187 -7.58 -11.82 -9.95
CA HIS A 187 -6.34 -11.84 -10.71
C HIS A 187 -5.35 -10.79 -10.20
N CYS A 188 -5.80 -9.54 -9.99
CA CYS A 188 -4.96 -8.48 -9.45
C CYS A 188 -4.45 -8.81 -8.05
N ALA A 189 -5.32 -9.31 -7.18
CA ALA A 189 -4.93 -9.72 -5.82
C ALA A 189 -3.91 -10.87 -5.86
N GLN A 190 -4.08 -11.86 -6.75
CA GLN A 190 -3.14 -12.96 -6.92
C GLN A 190 -1.76 -12.49 -7.41
N GLN A 191 -1.69 -11.53 -8.34
CA GLN A 191 -0.43 -10.93 -8.77
C GLN A 191 0.31 -10.26 -7.60
N ILE A 192 -0.42 -9.60 -6.72
CA ILE A 192 0.17 -8.98 -5.52
C ILE A 192 0.72 -10.07 -4.59
N ILE A 193 -0.04 -11.12 -4.30
CA ILE A 193 0.41 -12.24 -3.46
C ILE A 193 1.68 -12.88 -4.04
N LEU A 194 1.72 -13.16 -5.34
CA LEU A 194 2.91 -13.70 -6.01
C LEU A 194 4.12 -12.76 -5.91
N LYS A 195 3.89 -11.44 -6.04
CA LYS A 195 4.95 -10.45 -5.86
C LYS A 195 5.51 -10.48 -4.43
N LEU A 196 4.64 -10.55 -3.41
CA LEU A 196 5.04 -10.63 -2.00
C LEU A 196 5.82 -11.91 -1.69
N GLN A 197 5.42 -13.05 -2.29
CA GLN A 197 6.16 -14.31 -2.21
C GLN A 197 7.53 -14.21 -2.86
N GLY A 198 7.61 -13.64 -4.07
CA GLY A 198 8.87 -13.41 -4.77
C GLY A 198 9.84 -12.49 -4.01
N LEU A 199 9.32 -11.56 -3.21
CA LEU A 199 10.11 -10.70 -2.32
C LEU A 199 10.47 -11.38 -0.98
N GLY A 200 9.99 -12.60 -0.72
CA GLY A 200 10.23 -13.32 0.53
C GLY A 200 9.48 -12.76 1.75
N LEU A 201 8.47 -11.91 1.53
CA LEU A 201 7.71 -11.25 2.60
C LEU A 201 6.61 -12.15 3.19
N ILE A 202 6.12 -13.09 2.41
CA ILE A 202 5.20 -14.15 2.82
C ILE A 202 5.72 -15.49 2.33
N LYS A 203 5.37 -16.56 3.04
CA LYS A 203 5.74 -17.91 2.60
C LYS A 203 4.92 -18.33 1.39
N SER A 204 5.51 -19.14 0.52
CA SER A 204 4.72 -19.87 -0.48
C SER A 204 3.75 -20.82 0.22
N ALA A 205 2.55 -20.95 -0.29
CA ALA A 205 1.55 -21.87 0.25
C ALA A 205 1.89 -23.35 -0.01
N PHE A 206 3.07 -23.61 -0.64
CA PHE A 206 3.58 -24.96 -0.95
C PHE A 206 5.09 -25.05 -0.71
#